data_92324a78ba4d0dd27797285ca04a7611
#
_entry.id   92324a78ba4d0dd27797285ca04a7611
#
_cell.length_a   1.000
_cell.length_b   1.000
_cell.length_c   1.000
_cell.angle_alpha   90.00
_cell.angle_beta   90.00
_cell.angle_gamma   90.00
#
_symmetry.space_group_name_H-M   'P 1'
#
loop_
_entity.id
_entity.type
_entity.pdbx_description
1 polymer ?
#
loop_
_entity_poly.entity_id
_entity_poly.type
_entity_poly.pdbx_seq_one_letter_code
_entity_poly.pdbx_strand_id
1 'polypeptide(L)'
;MDVSLPIQDNFSLCDAISSPFILGVGKPHIYLPSGLDEVQRQNVLSHERAHLARRDHWWKPLGFALLAVYWFNPVLWLAYTLLCRDIELACDERVIRTMDESAVKTYSTVLLACSMPRKAVITCPLAFGEVGVKERVKNALHYKKPAFWVVAASVAVCVVVAVCFLTNPPTDTDAAGLVGFHREQVTYADVTDASGAQPSNVQLTAEETDAVYALLDALQYKRLGAASAMEDCYARLYFISAAGERCEIMLS
;
A
#
# COMPACT_ATOMS: atom_id res chain seq x y z
N MET A 1 24.24 -9.14 -33.79
CA MET A 1 25.62 -8.84 -33.38
C MET A 1 25.51 -7.67 -32.43
N ASP A 2 25.73 -7.93 -31.13
CA ASP A 2 25.65 -6.90 -30.09
C ASP A 2 26.80 -5.92 -30.24
N VAL A 3 26.48 -4.70 -30.63
CA VAL A 3 27.44 -3.59 -30.61
C VAL A 3 27.20 -2.80 -29.31
N SER A 4 27.52 -3.40 -28.19
CA SER A 4 27.62 -2.70 -26.91
C SER A 4 29.09 -2.49 -26.58
N LEU A 5 29.53 -1.23 -26.59
CA LEU A 5 30.88 -0.88 -26.16
C LEU A 5 30.86 -0.62 -24.65
N PRO A 6 31.56 -1.42 -23.82
CA PRO A 6 31.69 -1.14 -22.40
C PRO A 6 32.63 0.07 -22.21
N ILE A 7 32.08 1.16 -21.71
CA ILE A 7 32.85 2.35 -21.31
C ILE A 7 32.72 2.48 -19.82
N GLN A 8 33.82 2.32 -19.12
CA GLN A 8 34.05 2.52 -17.68
C GLN A 8 32.78 2.74 -16.79
N ASP A 9 32.59 1.85 -15.79
CA ASP A 9 31.60 1.96 -14.73
C ASP A 9 30.13 1.74 -15.10
N ASN A 10 29.71 0.48 -15.25
CA ASN A 10 28.32 0.04 -15.22
C ASN A 10 27.38 0.57 -16.32
N PHE A 11 27.88 1.13 -17.42
CA PHE A 11 27.04 1.48 -18.55
C PHE A 11 27.63 1.07 -19.90
N SER A 12 26.76 0.87 -20.89
CA SER A 12 27.13 0.53 -22.28
C SER A 12 26.35 1.39 -23.26
N LEU A 13 27.00 1.73 -24.39
CA LEU A 13 26.33 2.36 -25.53
C LEU A 13 25.77 1.27 -26.46
N CYS A 14 24.55 1.47 -26.93
CA CYS A 14 23.86 0.53 -27.81
C CYS A 14 23.14 1.26 -28.95
N ASP A 15 23.41 0.85 -30.20
CA ASP A 15 22.79 1.45 -31.38
C ASP A 15 21.35 0.98 -31.61
N ALA A 16 20.97 -0.16 -31.01
CA ALA A 16 19.68 -0.79 -31.21
C ALA A 16 18.55 -0.18 -30.36
N ILE A 17 18.87 0.72 -29.43
CA ILE A 17 17.88 1.30 -28.52
C ILE A 17 17.64 2.78 -28.82
N SER A 18 16.41 3.22 -28.62
CA SER A 18 16.00 4.62 -28.80
C SER A 18 15.86 5.40 -27.49
N SER A 19 15.81 4.71 -26.37
CA SER A 19 15.70 5.30 -25.03
C SER A 19 16.64 4.61 -24.04
N PRO A 20 17.16 5.32 -23.04
CA PRO A 20 17.97 4.74 -21.98
C PRO A 20 17.13 3.77 -21.14
N PHE A 21 17.76 2.75 -20.57
CA PHE A 21 17.13 1.86 -19.61
C PHE A 21 18.17 1.15 -18.74
N ILE A 22 17.69 0.66 -17.60
CA ILE A 22 18.47 -0.15 -16.65
C ILE A 22 17.99 -1.60 -16.74
N LEU A 23 18.92 -2.52 -16.94
CA LEU A 23 18.65 -3.96 -16.97
C LEU A 23 19.36 -4.67 -15.82
N GLY A 24 18.66 -5.61 -15.20
CA GLY A 24 19.19 -6.46 -14.12
C GLY A 24 18.75 -6.02 -12.73
N VAL A 25 18.30 -7.00 -11.93
CA VAL A 25 17.86 -6.78 -10.55
C VAL A 25 19.02 -6.92 -9.56
N GLY A 26 19.87 -7.96 -9.72
CA GLY A 26 21.02 -8.21 -8.82
C GLY A 26 22.28 -7.43 -9.20
N LYS A 27 22.53 -7.29 -10.50
CA LYS A 27 23.67 -6.52 -11.07
C LYS A 27 23.12 -5.58 -12.13
N PRO A 28 22.56 -4.43 -11.74
CA PRO A 28 21.95 -3.50 -12.67
C PRO A 28 23.01 -2.88 -13.59
N HIS A 29 22.72 -2.81 -14.89
CA HIS A 29 23.57 -2.22 -15.91
C HIS A 29 22.76 -1.20 -16.70
N ILE A 30 23.35 -0.03 -16.97
CA ILE A 30 22.72 1.07 -17.70
C ILE A 30 23.03 0.91 -19.20
N TYR A 31 22.02 0.99 -20.04
CA TYR A 31 22.16 1.02 -21.48
C TYR A 31 21.72 2.37 -22.01
N LEU A 32 22.58 3.04 -22.79
CA LEU A 32 22.34 4.34 -23.38
C LEU A 32 22.35 4.25 -24.91
N PRO A 33 21.51 5.02 -25.62
CA PRO A 33 21.63 5.17 -27.06
C PRO A 33 22.97 5.80 -27.47
N SER A 34 23.60 5.28 -28.50
CA SER A 34 24.87 5.80 -29.01
C SER A 34 24.75 7.18 -29.69
N GLY A 35 23.56 7.54 -30.15
CA GLY A 35 23.30 8.81 -30.83
C GLY A 35 23.19 10.06 -29.93
N LEU A 36 23.53 9.98 -28.65
CA LEU A 36 23.53 11.11 -27.72
C LEU A 36 24.83 11.90 -27.82
N ASP A 37 24.74 13.21 -27.85
CA ASP A 37 25.91 14.08 -27.68
C ASP A 37 26.47 13.98 -26.24
N GLU A 38 27.65 14.53 -25.99
CA GLU A 38 28.32 14.42 -24.69
C GLU A 38 27.51 15.03 -23.55
N VAL A 39 26.87 16.17 -23.79
CA VAL A 39 26.06 16.88 -22.78
C VAL A 39 24.80 16.08 -22.48
N GLN A 40 24.13 15.59 -23.51
CA GLN A 40 22.96 14.72 -23.37
C GLN A 40 23.31 13.45 -22.61
N ARG A 41 24.41 12.79 -22.98
CA ARG A 41 24.86 11.54 -22.35
C ARG A 41 25.13 11.72 -20.87
N GLN A 42 25.81 12.77 -20.46
CA GLN A 42 26.11 13.06 -19.05
C GLN A 42 24.84 13.33 -18.25
N ASN A 43 23.91 14.11 -18.77
CA ASN A 43 22.63 14.40 -18.10
C ASN A 43 21.78 13.14 -17.96
N VAL A 44 21.64 12.34 -19.03
CA VAL A 44 20.91 11.08 -19.01
C VAL A 44 21.56 10.08 -18.05
N LEU A 45 22.89 9.93 -18.11
CA LEU A 45 23.62 9.05 -17.20
C LEU A 45 23.45 9.44 -15.73
N SER A 46 23.43 10.73 -15.44
CA SER A 46 23.18 11.25 -14.08
C SER A 46 21.78 10.87 -13.60
N HIS A 47 20.79 10.94 -14.49
CA HIS A 47 19.42 10.51 -14.20
C HIS A 47 19.32 9.00 -13.93
N GLU A 48 19.90 8.18 -14.81
CA GLU A 48 19.90 6.70 -14.64
C GLU A 48 20.66 6.27 -13.37
N ARG A 49 21.75 6.97 -13.04
CA ARG A 49 22.47 6.75 -11.76
C ARG A 49 21.61 7.12 -10.54
N ALA A 50 20.75 8.13 -10.65
CA ALA A 50 19.80 8.47 -9.58
C ALA A 50 18.81 7.31 -9.34
N HIS A 51 18.29 6.67 -10.39
CA HIS A 51 17.45 5.47 -10.28
C HIS A 51 18.19 4.32 -9.58
N LEU A 52 19.45 4.07 -9.94
CA LEU A 52 20.26 3.02 -9.29
C LEU A 52 20.48 3.32 -7.81
N ALA A 53 20.85 4.57 -7.48
CA ALA A 53 21.10 4.98 -6.10
C ALA A 53 19.86 4.89 -5.20
N ARG A 54 18.66 5.00 -5.78
CA ARG A 54 17.36 4.84 -5.11
C ARG A 54 16.86 3.40 -5.10
N ARG A 55 17.52 2.51 -5.84
CA ARG A 55 17.10 1.12 -6.03
C ARG A 55 15.74 0.98 -6.72
N ASP A 56 15.41 1.88 -7.63
CA ASP A 56 14.11 1.88 -8.33
C ASP A 56 13.92 0.62 -9.20
N HIS A 57 15.02 -0.03 -9.63
CA HIS A 57 15.02 -1.34 -10.30
C HIS A 57 14.49 -2.49 -9.44
N TRP A 58 14.26 -2.27 -8.13
CA TRP A 58 13.56 -3.17 -7.23
C TRP A 58 12.12 -2.72 -6.99
N TRP A 59 11.91 -1.42 -6.75
CA TRP A 59 10.60 -0.88 -6.39
C TRP A 59 9.60 -0.91 -7.53
N LYS A 60 10.04 -0.60 -8.78
CA LYS A 60 9.16 -0.65 -9.96
C LYS A 60 8.65 -2.09 -10.23
N PRO A 61 9.49 -3.14 -10.29
CA PRO A 61 9.02 -4.53 -10.44
C PRO A 61 8.15 -5.01 -9.27
N LEU A 62 8.47 -4.62 -8.03
CA LEU A 62 7.64 -4.97 -6.88
C LEU A 62 6.24 -4.35 -6.97
N GLY A 63 6.16 -3.06 -7.30
CA GLY A 63 4.88 -2.39 -7.53
C GLY A 63 4.08 -3.03 -8.67
N PHE A 64 4.76 -3.42 -9.75
CA PHE A 64 4.13 -4.13 -10.86
C PHE A 64 3.65 -5.53 -10.47
N ALA A 65 4.41 -6.27 -9.65
CA ALA A 65 3.99 -7.56 -9.14
C ALA A 65 2.71 -7.46 -8.29
N LEU A 66 2.64 -6.44 -7.41
CA LEU A 66 1.42 -6.16 -6.65
C LEU A 66 0.24 -5.82 -7.58
N LEU A 67 0.46 -4.97 -8.59
CA LEU A 67 -0.56 -4.66 -9.59
C LEU A 67 -1.02 -5.91 -10.35
N ALA A 68 -0.11 -6.83 -10.69
CA ALA A 68 -0.43 -8.06 -11.38
C ALA A 68 -1.31 -9.00 -10.54
N VAL A 69 -1.06 -9.08 -9.22
CA VAL A 69 -1.88 -9.86 -8.29
C VAL A 69 -3.27 -9.26 -8.14
N TYR A 70 -3.36 -7.95 -8.00
CA TYR A 70 -4.62 -7.21 -7.78
C TYR A 70 -5.09 -6.47 -9.04
N TRP A 71 -4.86 -7.02 -10.21
CA TRP A 71 -5.13 -6.41 -11.53
C TRP A 71 -6.56 -5.88 -11.69
N PHE A 72 -7.51 -6.47 -10.99
CA PHE A 72 -8.94 -6.11 -11.02
C PHE A 72 -9.27 -4.86 -10.20
N ASN A 73 -8.33 -4.35 -9.38
CA ASN A 73 -8.56 -3.19 -8.52
C ASN A 73 -8.09 -1.90 -9.19
N PRO A 74 -9.00 -0.98 -9.61
CA PRO A 74 -8.63 0.25 -10.31
C PRO A 74 -7.80 1.21 -9.44
N VAL A 75 -7.92 1.14 -8.10
CA VAL A 75 -7.13 1.97 -7.19
C VAL A 75 -5.65 1.61 -7.26
N LEU A 76 -5.31 0.32 -7.45
CA LEU A 76 -3.91 -0.10 -7.60
C LEU A 76 -3.30 0.34 -8.94
N TRP A 77 -4.09 0.43 -10.00
CA TRP A 77 -3.63 1.03 -11.26
C TRP A 77 -3.27 2.49 -11.08
N LEU A 78 -4.13 3.25 -10.40
CA LEU A 78 -3.85 4.65 -10.07
C LEU A 78 -2.61 4.76 -9.17
N ALA A 79 -2.53 3.96 -8.11
CA ALA A 79 -1.40 3.96 -7.17
C ALA A 79 -0.08 3.65 -7.88
N TYR A 80 -0.05 2.64 -8.76
CA TYR A 80 1.14 2.29 -9.53
C TYR A 80 1.57 3.41 -10.49
N THR A 81 0.60 4.04 -11.17
CA THR A 81 0.87 5.18 -12.05
C THR A 81 1.48 6.36 -11.28
N LEU A 82 0.92 6.67 -10.11
CA LEU A 82 1.44 7.71 -9.23
C LEU A 82 2.82 7.36 -8.69
N LEU A 83 3.05 6.10 -8.29
CA LEU A 83 4.36 5.61 -7.86
C LEU A 83 5.42 5.81 -8.95
N CYS A 84 5.13 5.41 -10.19
CA CYS A 84 6.05 5.60 -11.31
C CYS A 84 6.36 7.08 -11.54
N ARG A 85 5.34 7.95 -11.49
CA ARG A 85 5.50 9.41 -11.62
C ARG A 85 6.38 9.99 -10.52
N ASP A 86 6.12 9.62 -9.28
CA ASP A 86 6.85 10.13 -8.13
C ASP A 86 8.33 9.67 -8.11
N ILE A 87 8.59 8.46 -8.60
CA ILE A 87 9.95 7.96 -8.82
C ILE A 87 10.69 8.86 -9.81
N GLU A 88 10.09 9.19 -10.96
CA GLU A 88 10.71 10.07 -11.96
C GLU A 88 11.00 11.48 -11.40
N LEU A 89 10.02 12.08 -10.73
CA LEU A 89 10.18 13.41 -10.11
C LEU A 89 11.29 13.41 -9.06
N ALA A 90 11.38 12.38 -8.25
CA ALA A 90 12.40 12.27 -7.22
C ALA A 90 13.82 12.00 -7.79
N CYS A 91 13.92 11.34 -8.94
CA CYS A 91 15.19 11.21 -9.66
C CYS A 91 15.63 12.53 -10.26
N ASP A 92 14.70 13.26 -10.91
CA ASP A 92 14.99 14.60 -11.42
C ASP A 92 15.43 15.54 -10.28
N GLU A 93 14.70 15.58 -9.18
CA GLU A 93 15.07 16.38 -8.00
C GLU A 93 16.47 16.06 -7.50
N ARG A 94 16.82 14.78 -7.42
CA ARG A 94 18.15 14.37 -6.96
C ARG A 94 19.27 14.87 -7.87
N VAL A 95 19.03 14.89 -9.19
CA VAL A 95 20.00 15.37 -10.17
C VAL A 95 20.13 16.90 -10.11
N ILE A 96 19.01 17.63 -10.14
CA ILE A 96 19.04 19.09 -10.19
C ILE A 96 19.42 19.76 -8.87
N ARG A 97 19.34 19.05 -7.76
CA ARG A 97 19.61 19.59 -6.41
C ARG A 97 20.98 20.23 -6.26
N THR A 98 21.97 19.74 -7.01
CA THR A 98 23.36 20.19 -6.98
C THR A 98 23.73 21.04 -8.19
N MET A 99 22.81 21.25 -9.13
CA MET A 99 23.02 22.01 -10.35
C MET A 99 22.78 23.52 -10.13
N ASP A 100 23.47 24.34 -10.90
CA ASP A 100 23.16 25.76 -11.03
C ASP A 100 21.98 25.96 -11.99
N GLU A 101 21.48 27.21 -12.08
CA GLU A 101 20.29 27.51 -12.89
C GLU A 101 20.52 27.25 -14.40
N SER A 102 21.73 27.43 -14.89
CA SER A 102 22.07 27.20 -16.30
C SER A 102 22.08 25.71 -16.62
N ALA A 103 22.66 24.90 -15.74
CA ALA A 103 22.67 23.43 -15.86
C ALA A 103 21.26 22.84 -15.75
N VAL A 104 20.39 23.37 -14.88
CA VAL A 104 18.98 22.96 -14.78
C VAL A 104 18.22 23.22 -16.08
N LYS A 105 18.45 24.37 -16.73
CA LYS A 105 17.84 24.64 -18.04
C LYS A 105 18.32 23.68 -19.11
N THR A 106 19.62 23.39 -19.15
CA THR A 106 20.21 22.39 -20.07
C THR A 106 19.63 21.00 -19.82
N TYR A 107 19.58 20.56 -18.56
CA TYR A 107 18.96 19.29 -18.16
C TYR A 107 17.50 19.20 -18.60
N SER A 108 16.71 20.25 -18.38
CA SER A 108 15.30 20.30 -18.78
C SER A 108 15.13 20.20 -20.32
N THR A 109 16.04 20.80 -21.09
CA THR A 109 16.05 20.69 -22.56
C THR A 109 16.39 19.26 -23.01
N VAL A 110 17.37 18.62 -22.36
CA VAL A 110 17.74 17.23 -22.64
C VAL A 110 16.58 16.29 -22.30
N LEU A 111 15.92 16.46 -21.14
CA LEU A 111 14.73 15.71 -20.78
C LEU A 111 13.65 15.79 -21.86
N LEU A 112 13.37 16.99 -22.35
CA LEU A 112 12.37 17.20 -23.40
C LEU A 112 12.80 16.52 -24.73
N ALA A 113 14.05 16.65 -25.11
CA ALA A 113 14.58 16.05 -26.34
C ALA A 113 14.56 14.51 -26.30
N CYS A 114 14.91 13.90 -25.15
CA CYS A 114 14.90 12.47 -24.97
C CYS A 114 13.49 11.86 -24.85
N SER A 115 12.50 12.68 -24.49
CA SER A 115 11.12 12.26 -24.29
C SER A 115 10.23 12.42 -25.52
N MET A 116 10.76 12.98 -26.61
CA MET A 116 10.02 13.05 -27.87
C MET A 116 9.87 11.66 -28.46
N PRO A 117 8.63 11.19 -28.78
CA PRO A 117 8.40 9.83 -29.28
C PRO A 117 9.05 9.64 -30.65
N ARG A 118 10.19 8.95 -30.68
CA ARG A 118 10.72 8.36 -31.91
C ARG A 118 10.00 7.04 -32.14
N LYS A 119 8.75 7.10 -32.69
CA LYS A 119 7.89 5.96 -32.97
C LYS A 119 7.63 5.05 -31.74
N ALA A 120 6.73 5.50 -30.88
CA ALA A 120 6.29 4.72 -29.73
C ALA A 120 5.57 3.45 -30.19
N VAL A 121 6.17 2.31 -29.96
CA VAL A 121 5.44 1.04 -29.92
C VAL A 121 4.79 0.98 -28.53
N ILE A 122 3.51 1.32 -28.48
CA ILE A 122 2.68 1.20 -27.26
C ILE A 122 2.42 -0.29 -27.03
N THR A 123 3.37 -1.00 -26.44
CA THR A 123 3.23 -2.44 -26.23
C THR A 123 3.44 -2.89 -24.79
N CYS A 124 3.66 -1.99 -23.84
CA CYS A 124 3.85 -2.42 -22.45
C CYS A 124 3.18 -1.46 -21.45
N PRO A 125 2.34 -1.97 -20.52
CA PRO A 125 1.83 -1.18 -19.39
C PRO A 125 2.92 -0.59 -18.50
N LEU A 126 4.15 -1.09 -18.62
CA LEU A 126 5.35 -0.55 -17.96
C LEU A 126 5.82 0.80 -18.56
N ALA A 127 5.33 1.15 -19.75
CA ALA A 127 5.63 2.41 -20.44
C ALA A 127 4.76 3.61 -20.00
N PHE A 128 4.10 3.53 -18.83
CA PHE A 128 3.43 4.69 -18.21
C PHE A 128 4.40 5.82 -17.83
N GLY A 129 5.70 5.67 -18.08
CA GLY A 129 6.73 6.69 -17.85
C GLY A 129 6.66 7.92 -18.74
N GLU A 130 5.85 7.92 -19.82
CA GLU A 130 5.74 9.09 -20.71
C GLU A 130 4.70 10.12 -20.25
N VAL A 131 3.87 9.76 -19.28
CA VAL A 131 2.86 10.66 -18.74
C VAL A 131 3.52 11.60 -17.74
N GLY A 132 3.97 12.74 -18.19
CA GLY A 132 4.42 13.76 -17.25
C GLY A 132 5.70 14.50 -17.60
N VAL A 133 6.29 14.34 -18.81
CA VAL A 133 7.49 15.12 -19.21
C VAL A 133 7.28 16.62 -19.00
N LYS A 134 6.12 17.13 -19.38
CA LYS A 134 5.76 18.53 -19.13
C LYS A 134 5.79 18.87 -17.64
N GLU A 135 5.33 17.97 -16.80
CA GLU A 135 5.33 18.15 -15.35
C GLU A 135 6.76 18.04 -14.79
N ARG A 136 7.55 17.07 -15.25
CA ARG A 136 8.96 16.91 -14.87
C ARG A 136 9.75 18.19 -15.20
N VAL A 137 9.64 18.70 -16.42
CA VAL A 137 10.29 19.95 -16.85
C VAL A 137 9.82 21.14 -16.02
N LYS A 138 8.51 21.27 -15.78
CA LYS A 138 7.95 22.33 -14.93
C LYS A 138 8.50 22.26 -13.52
N ASN A 139 8.55 21.08 -12.92
CA ASN A 139 9.05 20.87 -11.57
C ASN A 139 10.57 21.11 -11.48
N ALA A 140 11.33 20.69 -12.49
CA ALA A 140 12.77 20.97 -12.56
C ALA A 140 13.07 22.49 -12.62
N LEU A 141 12.33 23.22 -13.44
CA LEU A 141 12.52 24.67 -13.58
C LEU A 141 12.04 25.48 -12.37
N HIS A 142 11.07 24.98 -11.61
CA HIS A 142 10.52 25.65 -10.44
C HIS A 142 10.91 24.96 -9.12
N TYR A 143 11.96 24.16 -9.14
CA TYR A 143 12.41 23.41 -7.97
C TYR A 143 12.70 24.33 -6.78
N LYS A 144 12.06 24.06 -5.67
CA LYS A 144 12.34 24.69 -4.37
C LYS A 144 12.66 23.58 -3.37
N LYS A 145 13.77 23.71 -2.67
CA LYS A 145 14.11 22.75 -1.60
C LYS A 145 12.97 22.66 -0.60
N PRO A 146 12.47 21.46 -0.28
CA PRO A 146 11.40 21.32 0.71
C PRO A 146 11.85 21.88 2.06
N ALA A 147 10.96 22.60 2.73
CA ALA A 147 11.24 23.09 4.05
C ALA A 147 11.30 21.89 5.04
N PHE A 148 12.31 21.87 5.89
CA PHE A 148 12.50 20.79 6.88
C PHE A 148 11.23 20.47 7.66
N TRP A 149 10.47 21.50 8.08
CA TRP A 149 9.23 21.32 8.82
C TRP A 149 8.13 20.59 8.05
N VAL A 150 8.05 20.75 6.74
CA VAL A 150 7.07 20.03 5.91
C VAL A 150 7.40 18.53 5.89
N VAL A 151 8.68 18.18 5.77
CA VAL A 151 9.12 16.79 5.81
C VAL A 151 8.87 16.19 7.19
N ALA A 152 9.22 16.90 8.26
CA ALA A 152 8.99 16.45 9.64
C ALA A 152 7.50 16.25 9.92
N ALA A 153 6.64 17.18 9.51
CA ALA A 153 5.19 17.08 9.70
C ALA A 153 4.60 15.89 8.91
N SER A 154 5.03 15.66 7.66
CA SER A 154 4.54 14.51 6.88
C SER A 154 4.95 13.18 7.46
N VAL A 155 6.19 13.05 7.98
CA VAL A 155 6.64 11.84 8.69
C VAL A 155 5.81 11.63 9.96
N ALA A 156 5.57 12.68 10.74
CA ALA A 156 4.75 12.59 11.95
C ALA A 156 3.32 12.11 11.65
N VAL A 157 2.69 12.65 10.60
CA VAL A 157 1.36 12.21 10.15
C VAL A 157 1.39 10.74 9.72
N CYS A 158 2.39 10.30 8.94
CA CYS A 158 2.52 8.90 8.55
C CYS A 158 2.67 7.96 9.75
N VAL A 159 3.46 8.37 10.77
CA VAL A 159 3.63 7.59 12.01
C VAL A 159 2.30 7.50 12.76
N VAL A 160 1.57 8.61 12.93
CA VAL A 160 0.26 8.62 13.60
C VAL A 160 -0.73 7.70 12.88
N VAL A 161 -0.82 7.80 11.55
CA VAL A 161 -1.69 6.95 10.75
C VAL A 161 -1.29 5.47 10.91
N ALA A 162 0.01 5.14 10.81
CA ALA A 162 0.49 3.79 11.01
C ALA A 162 0.15 3.25 12.40
N VAL A 163 0.35 4.05 13.45
CA VAL A 163 -0.03 3.69 14.81
C VAL A 163 -1.53 3.44 14.92
N CYS A 164 -2.38 4.32 14.38
CA CYS A 164 -3.84 4.13 14.41
C CYS A 164 -4.29 2.84 13.69
N PHE A 165 -3.64 2.46 12.58
CA PHE A 165 -3.99 1.24 11.85
C PHE A 165 -3.40 -0.04 12.48
N LEU A 166 -2.21 0.04 13.08
CA LEU A 166 -1.54 -1.11 13.70
C LEU A 166 -1.99 -1.36 15.14
N THR A 167 -2.41 -0.31 15.85
CA THR A 167 -2.91 -0.39 17.22
C THR A 167 -4.44 -0.30 17.26
N ASN A 168 -5.14 -0.87 16.24
CA ASN A 168 -6.55 -1.13 16.41
C ASN A 168 -6.65 -2.13 17.58
N PRO A 169 -6.97 -1.70 18.83
CA PRO A 169 -7.05 -2.66 19.91
C PRO A 169 -8.07 -3.68 19.50
N PRO A 170 -7.80 -4.99 19.70
CA PRO A 170 -8.89 -5.92 19.72
C PRO A 170 -9.89 -5.32 20.70
N THR A 171 -11.11 -5.09 20.28
CA THR A 171 -12.17 -4.80 21.23
C THR A 171 -12.25 -6.07 22.09
N ASP A 172 -11.55 -6.09 23.22
CA ASP A 172 -11.81 -7.02 24.30
C ASP A 172 -13.24 -6.68 24.72
N THR A 173 -14.17 -7.34 24.07
CA THR A 173 -15.57 -7.25 24.42
C THR A 173 -15.69 -8.15 25.64
N ASP A 174 -15.69 -7.55 26.82
CA ASP A 174 -16.05 -8.24 28.04
C ASP A 174 -17.48 -8.81 27.92
N ALA A 175 -17.86 -9.72 28.80
CA ALA A 175 -19.19 -10.31 28.77
C ALA A 175 -20.30 -9.26 28.77
N ALA A 176 -20.12 -8.16 29.51
CA ALA A 176 -21.05 -7.04 29.55
C ALA A 176 -21.17 -6.33 28.18
N GLY A 177 -20.07 -6.13 27.48
CA GLY A 177 -20.07 -5.56 26.13
C GLY A 177 -20.66 -6.49 25.08
N LEU A 178 -20.54 -7.81 25.24
CA LEU A 178 -21.13 -8.81 24.36
C LEU A 178 -22.66 -8.93 24.58
N VAL A 179 -23.09 -9.00 25.83
CA VAL A 179 -24.50 -9.13 26.23
C VAL A 179 -25.23 -7.79 26.12
N GLY A 180 -24.52 -6.67 26.23
CA GLY A 180 -25.07 -5.30 26.17
C GLY A 180 -25.47 -4.73 27.51
N PHE A 181 -25.41 -5.53 28.61
CA PHE A 181 -25.69 -5.08 29.98
C PHE A 181 -24.88 -5.87 30.99
N HIS A 182 -24.62 -5.29 32.17
CA HIS A 182 -23.85 -5.91 33.21
C HIS A 182 -24.62 -7.05 33.91
N ARG A 183 -23.88 -8.02 34.45
CA ARG A 183 -24.44 -9.20 35.13
C ARG A 183 -25.47 -8.85 36.21
N GLU A 184 -25.27 -7.77 36.98
CA GLU A 184 -26.18 -7.31 38.02
C GLU A 184 -27.55 -6.87 37.50
N GLN A 185 -27.66 -6.54 36.24
CA GLN A 185 -28.89 -6.12 35.56
C GLN A 185 -29.68 -7.30 34.98
N VAL A 186 -29.10 -8.52 34.95
CA VAL A 186 -29.76 -9.71 34.42
C VAL A 186 -30.79 -10.24 35.43
N THR A 187 -32.04 -10.29 35.00
CA THR A 187 -33.15 -10.83 35.77
C THR A 187 -33.56 -12.23 35.38
N TYR A 188 -33.21 -12.58 34.12
CA TYR A 188 -33.56 -13.88 33.54
C TYR A 188 -32.50 -14.31 32.55
N ALA A 189 -32.10 -15.60 32.64
CA ALA A 189 -31.22 -16.19 31.65
C ALA A 189 -31.68 -17.65 31.40
N ASP A 190 -31.63 -18.07 30.15
CA ASP A 190 -31.88 -19.47 29.78
C ASP A 190 -30.91 -19.95 28.71
N VAL A 191 -30.79 -21.27 28.63
CA VAL A 191 -30.02 -21.97 27.60
C VAL A 191 -30.98 -22.87 26.82
N THR A 192 -30.97 -22.72 25.51
CA THR A 192 -31.68 -23.60 24.61
C THR A 192 -30.67 -24.51 23.91
N ASP A 193 -30.75 -25.80 24.16
CA ASP A 193 -30.01 -26.80 23.40
C ASP A 193 -30.71 -27.03 22.05
N ALA A 194 -30.05 -26.63 20.98
CA ALA A 194 -30.54 -26.77 19.60
C ALA A 194 -29.95 -28.00 18.87
N SER A 195 -29.08 -28.78 19.53
CA SER A 195 -28.41 -29.96 18.94
C SER A 195 -29.30 -31.18 18.80
N GLY A 196 -30.43 -31.22 19.52
CA GLY A 196 -31.36 -32.35 19.56
C GLY A 196 -32.60 -32.18 18.68
N ALA A 197 -33.32 -33.30 18.41
CA ALA A 197 -34.56 -33.29 17.63
C ALA A 197 -35.71 -32.50 18.31
N GLN A 198 -35.60 -32.21 19.60
CA GLN A 198 -36.49 -31.33 20.37
C GLN A 198 -35.64 -30.36 21.19
N PRO A 199 -35.71 -29.04 20.94
CA PRO A 199 -35.00 -28.05 21.73
C PRO A 199 -35.49 -28.10 23.19
N SER A 200 -34.57 -28.18 24.14
CA SER A 200 -34.86 -28.12 25.59
C SER A 200 -34.42 -26.77 26.11
N ASN A 201 -35.31 -26.04 26.76
CA ASN A 201 -35.00 -24.79 27.43
C ASN A 201 -34.75 -25.04 28.92
N VAL A 202 -33.62 -24.61 29.42
CA VAL A 202 -33.27 -24.70 30.84
C VAL A 202 -33.03 -23.27 31.36
N GLN A 203 -33.83 -22.87 32.35
CA GLN A 203 -33.62 -21.60 33.04
C GLN A 203 -32.41 -21.72 33.96
N LEU A 204 -31.47 -20.77 33.82
CA LEU A 204 -30.28 -20.74 34.64
C LEU A 204 -30.55 -20.13 36.01
N THR A 205 -29.95 -20.72 37.04
CA THR A 205 -29.86 -20.14 38.38
C THR A 205 -28.92 -18.95 38.41
N ALA A 206 -28.92 -18.18 39.47
CA ALA A 206 -28.01 -17.04 39.63
C ALA A 206 -26.53 -17.46 39.54
N GLU A 207 -26.17 -18.59 40.23
CA GLU A 207 -24.81 -19.15 40.22
C GLU A 207 -24.36 -19.60 38.82
N GLU A 208 -25.25 -20.27 38.07
CA GLU A 208 -24.98 -20.69 36.71
C GLU A 208 -24.87 -19.52 35.75
N THR A 209 -25.65 -18.45 35.95
CA THR A 209 -25.53 -17.20 35.19
C THR A 209 -24.20 -16.51 35.48
N ASP A 210 -23.71 -16.50 36.73
CA ASP A 210 -22.39 -16.00 37.07
C ASP A 210 -21.28 -16.80 36.41
N ALA A 211 -21.42 -18.13 36.39
CA ALA A 211 -20.47 -19.01 35.71
C ALA A 211 -20.45 -18.79 34.18
N VAL A 212 -21.60 -18.55 33.56
CA VAL A 212 -21.70 -18.24 32.12
C VAL A 212 -21.03 -16.89 31.84
N TYR A 213 -21.24 -15.84 32.65
CA TYR A 213 -20.56 -14.56 32.47
C TYR A 213 -19.05 -14.70 32.62
N ALA A 214 -18.55 -15.48 33.58
CA ALA A 214 -17.13 -15.74 33.73
C ALA A 214 -16.53 -16.49 32.56
N LEU A 215 -17.27 -17.43 31.95
CA LEU A 215 -16.87 -18.12 30.74
C LEU A 215 -16.85 -17.16 29.55
N LEU A 216 -17.86 -16.31 29.42
CA LEU A 216 -17.92 -15.28 28.38
C LEU A 216 -16.75 -14.31 28.48
N ASP A 217 -16.35 -13.87 29.68
CA ASP A 217 -15.17 -13.01 29.86
C ASP A 217 -13.85 -13.71 29.53
N ALA A 218 -13.78 -15.05 29.66
CA ALA A 218 -12.58 -15.81 29.37
C ALA A 218 -12.42 -16.14 27.87
N LEU A 219 -13.48 -16.01 27.07
CA LEU A 219 -13.47 -16.32 25.64
C LEU A 219 -13.12 -15.09 24.81
N GLN A 220 -12.37 -15.32 23.69
CA GLN A 220 -12.12 -14.27 22.71
C GLN A 220 -13.22 -14.28 21.64
N TYR A 221 -13.90 -13.17 21.47
CA TYR A 221 -15.00 -13.03 20.54
C TYR A 221 -14.59 -12.33 19.26
N LYS A 222 -15.12 -12.83 18.14
CA LYS A 222 -15.07 -12.11 16.86
C LYS A 222 -16.51 -11.72 16.51
N ARG A 223 -16.80 -10.42 16.48
CA ARG A 223 -18.10 -9.93 16.04
C ARG A 223 -18.29 -10.26 14.57
N LEU A 224 -19.19 -11.18 14.27
CA LEU A 224 -19.63 -11.48 12.91
C LEU A 224 -20.68 -10.44 12.50
N GLY A 225 -20.57 -9.90 11.26
CA GLY A 225 -21.59 -9.00 10.73
C GLY A 225 -22.94 -9.70 10.59
N ALA A 226 -24.02 -8.92 10.58
CA ALA A 226 -25.43 -9.34 10.66
C ALA A 226 -25.97 -10.32 9.58
N ALA A 227 -25.15 -10.96 8.79
CA ALA A 227 -25.57 -11.74 7.62
C ALA A 227 -25.08 -13.20 7.56
N SER A 228 -24.38 -13.72 8.55
CA SER A 228 -24.08 -15.15 8.58
C SER A 228 -25.14 -15.87 9.40
N ALA A 229 -26.20 -16.33 8.73
CA ALA A 229 -27.03 -17.38 9.29
C ALA A 229 -26.12 -18.60 9.50
N MET A 230 -25.79 -18.91 10.76
CA MET A 230 -25.04 -20.11 11.09
C MET A 230 -26.03 -21.28 10.94
N GLU A 231 -25.80 -22.13 9.95
CA GLU A 231 -26.60 -23.36 9.74
C GLU A 231 -26.39 -24.37 10.86
N ASP A 232 -25.31 -24.25 11.67
CA ASP A 232 -24.98 -25.20 12.76
C ASP A 232 -24.91 -24.47 14.11
N CYS A 233 -26.05 -24.09 14.65
CA CYS A 233 -26.14 -23.56 16.02
C CYS A 233 -26.46 -24.71 16.99
N TYR A 234 -25.53 -25.02 17.89
CA TYR A 234 -25.72 -26.12 18.88
C TYR A 234 -26.39 -25.65 20.15
N ALA A 235 -26.21 -24.39 20.55
CA ALA A 235 -26.85 -23.84 21.73
C ALA A 235 -27.13 -22.34 21.58
N ARG A 236 -28.16 -21.85 22.29
CA ARG A 236 -28.52 -20.45 22.37
C ARG A 236 -28.60 -20.00 23.82
N LEU A 237 -27.99 -18.89 24.12
CA LEU A 237 -28.06 -18.25 25.42
C LEU A 237 -28.95 -17.02 25.31
N TYR A 238 -29.96 -16.91 26.14
CA TYR A 238 -30.83 -15.75 26.25
C TYR A 238 -30.65 -15.05 27.57
N PHE A 239 -30.53 -13.73 27.53
CA PHE A 239 -30.45 -12.89 28.71
C PHE A 239 -31.52 -11.79 28.61
N ILE A 240 -32.19 -11.51 29.72
CA ILE A 240 -33.15 -10.42 29.83
C ILE A 240 -32.73 -9.53 31.01
N SER A 241 -32.61 -8.23 30.77
CA SER A 241 -32.31 -7.25 31.81
C SER A 241 -33.56 -6.83 32.59
N ALA A 242 -33.34 -6.21 33.74
CA ALA A 242 -34.42 -5.58 34.53
C ALA A 242 -35.18 -4.47 33.77
N ALA A 243 -34.53 -3.88 32.75
CA ALA A 243 -35.14 -2.89 31.83
C ALA A 243 -35.94 -3.51 30.70
N GLY A 244 -35.97 -4.87 30.59
CA GLY A 244 -36.63 -5.58 29.49
C GLY A 244 -35.81 -5.68 28.23
N GLU A 245 -34.53 -5.31 28.25
CA GLU A 245 -33.60 -5.51 27.12
C GLU A 245 -33.29 -6.98 26.97
N ARG A 246 -33.12 -7.42 25.70
CA ARG A 246 -32.90 -8.83 25.37
C ARG A 246 -31.63 -8.98 24.59
N CYS A 247 -30.84 -10.01 24.92
CA CYS A 247 -29.69 -10.44 24.19
C CYS A 247 -29.77 -11.93 23.90
N GLU A 248 -29.42 -12.31 22.67
CA GLU A 248 -29.31 -13.70 22.24
C GLU A 248 -27.90 -13.95 21.72
N ILE A 249 -27.23 -14.95 22.28
CA ILE A 249 -25.90 -15.42 21.84
C ILE A 249 -26.03 -16.82 21.29
N MET A 250 -25.59 -16.99 20.05
CA MET A 250 -25.59 -18.32 19.39
C MET A 250 -24.20 -18.92 19.50
N LEU A 251 -24.15 -20.18 19.94
CA LEU A 251 -22.93 -20.98 20.07
C LEU A 251 -22.92 -22.05 18.99
N SER A 252 -21.83 -22.13 18.22
CA SER A 252 -21.60 -23.08 17.14
C SER A 252 -20.43 -24.02 17.45
#